data_1c0c099b359bfcb1f9267127b1a580fd
#
_entry.id   1c0c099b359bfcb1f9267127b1a580fd
#
_cell.length_a   1.000
_cell.length_b   1.000
_cell.length_c   1.000
_cell.angle_alpha   90.00
_cell.angle_beta   90.00
_cell.angle_gamma   90.00
#
_symmetry.space_group_name_H-M   'P 1'
#
loop_
_entity.id
_entity.type
_entity.pdbx_description
1 polymer ?
#
loop_
_entity_poly.entity_id
_entity_poly.type
_entity_poly.pdbx_seq_one_letter_code
_entity_poly.pdbx_strand_id
1 'polypeptide(L)'
;MILRYTFCVKRTEALLGLLRLPLDAFAVMAALLLGYHLRSNNIDLVPNVQLLDAATTLPSLEWYIPSFVVPSIGLFIAIAASIGLYAIRGTIGGWREMGDVLTAALLWLVFVIGWYFLVRRQLFYSRILLIHSTVFIAFFVMLVRTAVVLLQRAMMLHGVGVHQVVSVGTQPIAQTAHDTLVHDRRYAYLD
;
A
#
# COMPACT_ATOMS: atom_id res chain seq x y z
N MET A 1 5.05 -1.89 -39.63
CA MET A 1 4.31 -3.06 -39.16
C MET A 1 4.32 -2.99 -37.64
N ILE A 2 3.24 -2.45 -37.04
CA ILE A 2 3.15 -2.21 -35.58
C ILE A 2 2.66 -3.50 -34.95
N LEU A 3 3.57 -4.24 -34.28
CA LEU A 3 3.22 -5.39 -33.45
C LEU A 3 2.40 -4.89 -32.26
N ARG A 4 1.09 -5.12 -32.28
CA ARG A 4 0.25 -5.02 -31.08
C ARG A 4 0.63 -6.14 -30.13
N TYR A 5 1.42 -5.83 -29.12
CA TYR A 5 1.61 -6.74 -27.98
C TYR A 5 0.29 -6.80 -27.20
N THR A 6 -0.49 -7.85 -27.46
CA THR A 6 -1.61 -8.20 -26.59
C THR A 6 -1.01 -8.74 -25.29
N PHE A 7 -0.97 -7.90 -24.24
CA PHE A 7 -0.61 -8.33 -22.91
C PHE A 7 -1.64 -9.36 -22.43
N CYS A 8 -1.30 -10.64 -22.56
CA CYS A 8 -2.08 -11.69 -21.93
C CYS A 8 -1.75 -11.70 -20.43
N VAL A 9 -2.51 -10.90 -19.68
CA VAL A 9 -2.38 -10.88 -18.21
C VAL A 9 -2.76 -12.27 -17.71
N LYS A 10 -1.80 -12.99 -17.10
CA LYS A 10 -2.08 -14.29 -16.49
C LYS A 10 -3.13 -14.10 -15.39
N ARG A 11 -4.08 -15.02 -15.29
CA ARG A 11 -5.14 -15.01 -14.26
C ARG A 11 -4.59 -14.84 -12.84
N THR A 12 -3.40 -15.39 -12.56
CA THR A 12 -2.71 -15.26 -11.27
C THR A 12 -2.28 -13.83 -10.95
N GLU A 13 -1.77 -13.08 -11.94
CA GLU A 13 -1.37 -11.67 -11.74
C GLU A 13 -2.57 -10.77 -11.52
N ALA A 14 -3.66 -11.02 -12.27
CA ALA A 14 -4.91 -10.29 -12.09
C ALA A 14 -5.54 -10.56 -10.71
N LEU A 15 -5.53 -11.83 -10.26
CA LEU A 15 -6.03 -12.20 -8.93
C LEU A 15 -5.20 -11.58 -7.81
N LEU A 16 -3.87 -11.61 -7.90
CA LEU A 16 -2.99 -10.99 -6.91
C LEU A 16 -3.12 -9.46 -6.91
N GLY A 17 -3.31 -8.85 -8.08
CA GLY A 17 -3.61 -7.42 -8.19
C GLY A 17 -4.94 -7.05 -7.52
N LEU A 18 -5.97 -7.84 -7.74
CA LEU A 18 -7.29 -7.65 -7.11
C LEU A 18 -7.25 -7.87 -5.59
N LEU A 19 -6.44 -8.85 -5.13
CA LEU A 19 -6.29 -9.16 -3.70
C LEU A 19 -5.62 -8.02 -2.91
N ARG A 20 -4.80 -7.19 -3.56
CA ARG A 20 -4.14 -6.04 -2.91
C ARG A 20 -5.13 -5.04 -2.33
N LEU A 21 -6.26 -4.81 -3.00
CA LEU A 21 -7.27 -3.84 -2.56
C LEU A 21 -7.92 -4.20 -1.22
N PRO A 22 -8.48 -5.41 -1.01
CA PRO A 22 -9.00 -5.78 0.30
C PRO A 22 -7.91 -5.89 1.36
N LEU A 23 -6.70 -6.31 1.02
CA LEU A 23 -5.58 -6.36 1.97
C LEU A 23 -5.18 -4.96 2.46
N ASP A 24 -5.10 -3.97 1.57
CA ASP A 24 -4.85 -2.58 1.96
C ASP A 24 -6.00 -2.03 2.82
N ALA A 25 -7.27 -2.36 2.50
CA ALA A 25 -8.41 -1.98 3.32
C ALA A 25 -8.31 -2.54 4.75
N PHE A 26 -7.94 -3.82 4.89
CA PHE A 26 -7.71 -4.43 6.20
C PHE A 26 -6.52 -3.81 6.94
N ALA A 27 -5.43 -3.49 6.22
CA ALA A 27 -4.27 -2.82 6.80
C ALA A 27 -4.63 -1.44 7.36
N VAL A 28 -5.38 -0.64 6.60
CA VAL A 28 -5.85 0.68 7.03
C VAL A 28 -6.80 0.56 8.22
N MET A 29 -7.75 -0.39 8.18
CA MET A 29 -8.66 -0.65 9.30
C MET A 29 -7.89 -1.00 10.57
N ALA A 30 -6.94 -1.94 10.48
CA ALA A 30 -6.11 -2.34 11.62
C ALA A 30 -5.29 -1.17 12.17
N ALA A 31 -4.73 -0.33 11.30
CA ALA A 31 -3.97 0.85 11.67
C ALA A 31 -4.82 1.85 12.47
N LEU A 32 -6.03 2.14 11.99
CA LEU A 32 -6.95 3.09 12.63
C LEU A 32 -7.46 2.56 13.98
N LEU A 33 -7.78 1.27 14.06
CA LEU A 33 -8.24 0.64 15.30
C LEU A 33 -7.11 0.56 16.33
N LEU A 34 -5.88 0.27 15.89
CA LEU A 34 -4.72 0.27 16.78
C LEU A 34 -4.44 1.67 17.31
N GLY A 35 -4.47 2.69 16.44
CA GLY A 35 -4.32 4.09 16.85
C GLY A 35 -5.37 4.51 17.88
N TYR A 36 -6.62 4.13 17.66
CA TYR A 36 -7.71 4.36 18.63
C TYR A 36 -7.46 3.65 19.96
N HIS A 37 -7.06 2.37 19.93
CA HIS A 37 -6.80 1.57 21.12
C HIS A 37 -5.64 2.14 21.95
N LEU A 38 -4.53 2.52 21.32
CA LEU A 38 -3.40 3.16 22.00
C LEU A 38 -3.83 4.47 22.65
N ARG A 39 -4.63 5.29 21.95
CA ARG A 39 -5.09 6.56 22.48
C ARG A 39 -6.11 6.41 23.62
N SER A 40 -7.01 5.41 23.52
CA SER A 40 -7.98 5.13 24.60
C SER A 40 -7.30 4.69 25.90
N ASN A 41 -6.15 4.01 25.79
CA ASN A 41 -5.35 3.60 26.95
C ASN A 41 -4.28 4.63 27.39
N ASN A 42 -4.28 5.84 26.79
CA ASN A 42 -3.28 6.89 27.03
C ASN A 42 -1.81 6.41 26.83
N ILE A 43 -1.61 5.48 25.92
CA ILE A 43 -0.27 5.03 25.55
C ILE A 43 0.26 5.93 24.46
N ASP A 44 1.22 6.79 24.77
CA ASP A 44 1.90 7.64 23.79
C ASP A 44 3.19 6.95 23.34
N LEU A 45 3.36 6.81 22.01
CA LEU A 45 4.59 6.25 21.42
C LEU A 45 5.82 7.12 21.67
N VAL A 46 5.61 8.42 21.91
CA VAL A 46 6.67 9.36 22.24
C VAL A 46 6.40 9.89 23.63
N PRO A 47 7.08 9.38 24.68
CA PRO A 47 6.89 9.86 26.05
C PRO A 47 7.30 11.32 26.15
N ASN A 48 6.54 12.10 26.94
CA ASN A 48 6.75 13.52 27.25
C ASN A 48 6.45 14.55 26.15
N VAL A 49 5.83 14.19 25.05
CA VAL A 49 5.29 15.19 24.11
C VAL A 49 3.90 15.63 24.59
N GLN A 50 3.85 16.31 25.72
CA GLN A 50 2.63 16.95 26.26
C GLN A 50 2.12 18.12 25.42
N LEU A 51 2.79 18.43 24.32
CA LEU A 51 2.45 19.53 23.41
C LEU A 51 1.12 19.36 22.67
N LEU A 52 0.52 18.19 22.71
CA LEU A 52 -0.67 17.86 21.93
C LEU A 52 -1.83 17.40 22.80
N ASP A 53 -1.97 18.06 23.88
CA ASP A 53 -3.14 18.25 24.71
C ASP A 53 -4.05 17.08 25.11
N ALA A 54 -4.56 17.24 26.37
CA ALA A 54 -5.41 16.33 27.08
C ALA A 54 -6.58 15.83 26.23
N ALA A 55 -6.86 14.55 26.34
CA ALA A 55 -7.93 13.87 25.65
C ALA A 55 -9.28 14.58 25.88
N THR A 56 -9.69 15.35 24.93
CA THR A 56 -11.09 15.53 24.67
C THR A 56 -11.69 14.13 24.53
N THR A 57 -12.82 13.90 25.15
CA THR A 57 -13.52 12.61 25.16
C THR A 57 -13.52 11.96 23.78
N LEU A 58 -12.81 10.83 23.64
CA LEU A 58 -12.84 10.04 22.43
C LEU A 58 -14.28 9.53 22.20
N PRO A 59 -14.76 9.52 20.96
CA PRO A 59 -16.06 8.96 20.65
C PRO A 59 -16.08 7.45 20.98
N SER A 60 -17.26 6.90 21.25
CA SER A 60 -17.41 5.46 21.44
C SER A 60 -16.96 4.71 20.17
N LEU A 61 -16.44 3.50 20.35
CA LEU A 61 -15.96 2.68 19.24
C LEU A 61 -17.07 2.41 18.20
N GLU A 62 -18.30 2.21 18.67
CA GLU A 62 -19.48 2.00 17.81
C GLU A 62 -19.77 3.17 16.88
N TRP A 63 -19.48 4.38 17.33
CA TRP A 63 -19.63 5.59 16.51
C TRP A 63 -18.38 5.85 15.66
N TYR A 64 -17.19 5.56 16.19
CA TYR A 64 -15.91 5.80 15.52
C TYR A 64 -15.75 4.98 14.23
N ILE A 65 -16.17 3.70 14.24
CA ILE A 65 -16.05 2.82 13.07
C ILE A 65 -16.83 3.35 11.86
N PRO A 66 -18.16 3.57 11.92
CA PRO A 66 -18.91 4.00 10.74
C PRO A 66 -18.63 5.45 10.35
N SER A 67 -18.31 6.32 11.31
CA SER A 67 -18.16 7.76 11.04
C SER A 67 -16.76 8.17 10.61
N PHE A 68 -15.74 7.40 10.98
CA PHE A 68 -14.35 7.73 10.67
C PHE A 68 -13.58 6.60 9.95
N VAL A 69 -13.63 5.36 10.46
CA VAL A 69 -12.83 4.26 9.90
C VAL A 69 -13.29 3.93 8.47
N VAL A 70 -14.59 3.73 8.26
CA VAL A 70 -15.14 3.37 6.94
C VAL A 70 -14.87 4.44 5.88
N PRO A 71 -15.17 5.73 6.11
CA PRO A 71 -14.82 6.78 5.15
C PRO A 71 -13.31 6.91 4.92
N SER A 72 -12.49 6.72 5.96
CA SER A 72 -11.03 6.79 5.85
C SER A 72 -10.45 5.68 4.98
N ILE A 73 -10.99 4.46 5.07
CA ILE A 73 -10.60 3.35 4.18
C ILE A 73 -10.93 3.71 2.73
N GLY A 74 -12.16 4.17 2.47
CA GLY A 74 -12.58 4.58 1.12
C GLY A 74 -11.69 5.70 0.55
N LEU A 75 -11.40 6.70 1.36
CA LEU A 75 -10.52 7.82 0.99
C LEU A 75 -9.10 7.33 0.67
N PHE A 76 -8.50 6.49 1.54
CA PHE A 76 -7.16 5.96 1.31
C PHE A 76 -7.08 5.16 0.01
N ILE A 77 -8.06 4.27 -0.23
CA ILE A 77 -8.13 3.47 -1.46
C ILE A 77 -8.26 4.37 -2.69
N ALA A 78 -9.11 5.41 -2.64
CA ALA A 78 -9.27 6.37 -3.74
C ALA A 78 -7.97 7.12 -4.04
N ILE A 79 -7.25 7.59 -3.02
CA ILE A 79 -5.94 8.23 -3.16
C ILE A 79 -4.93 7.25 -3.74
N ALA A 80 -4.83 6.04 -3.19
CA ALA A 80 -3.91 5.00 -3.67
C ALA A 80 -4.17 4.62 -5.13
N ALA A 81 -5.45 4.55 -5.54
CA ALA A 81 -5.84 4.33 -6.92
C ALA A 81 -5.42 5.48 -7.83
N SER A 82 -5.60 6.75 -7.40
CA SER A 82 -5.24 7.94 -8.17
C SER A 82 -3.73 8.07 -8.42
N ILE A 83 -2.91 7.64 -7.46
CA ILE A 83 -1.44 7.58 -7.61
C ILE A 83 -1.01 6.41 -8.53
N GLY A 84 -1.93 5.50 -8.85
CA GLY A 84 -1.65 4.31 -9.66
C GLY A 84 -1.00 3.17 -8.87
N LEU A 85 -1.25 3.11 -7.56
CA LEU A 85 -0.72 2.09 -6.67
C LEU A 85 -1.29 0.69 -6.98
N TYR A 86 -2.46 0.63 -7.64
CA TYR A 86 -3.11 -0.61 -8.10
C TYR A 86 -2.88 -0.89 -9.59
N ALA A 87 -2.05 -0.08 -10.28
CA ALA A 87 -1.70 -0.37 -11.66
C ALA A 87 -0.94 -1.69 -11.75
N ILE A 88 -1.38 -2.56 -12.65
CA ILE A 88 -0.70 -3.84 -12.91
C ILE A 88 0.61 -3.49 -13.61
N ARG A 89 1.68 -3.38 -12.84
CA ARG A 89 3.03 -3.17 -13.34
C ARG A 89 3.73 -4.51 -13.33
N GLY A 90 4.30 -4.92 -14.47
CA GLY A 90 5.05 -6.17 -14.60
C GLY A 90 6.36 -6.21 -13.79
N THR A 91 6.66 -5.17 -13.03
CA THR A 91 7.84 -5.10 -12.15
C THR A 91 7.42 -5.37 -10.70
N ILE A 92 8.03 -6.36 -10.11
CA ILE A 92 7.89 -6.70 -8.69
C ILE A 92 8.39 -5.53 -7.86
N GLY A 93 7.55 -5.07 -6.94
CA GLY A 93 7.68 -3.88 -6.12
C GLY A 93 9.10 -3.56 -5.62
N GLY A 94 9.43 -2.29 -5.64
CA GLY A 94 10.71 -1.75 -5.21
C GLY A 94 10.52 -0.51 -4.33
N TRP A 95 11.60 0.19 -4.07
CA TRP A 95 11.65 1.43 -3.27
C TRP A 95 10.61 2.48 -3.71
N ARG A 96 10.25 2.49 -5.01
CA ARG A 96 9.24 3.39 -5.55
C ARG A 96 7.85 3.11 -4.97
N GLU A 97 7.47 1.83 -4.83
CA GLU A 97 6.18 1.45 -4.24
C GLU A 97 6.08 1.91 -2.78
N MET A 98 7.19 1.84 -2.02
CA MET A 98 7.24 2.38 -0.65
C MET A 98 7.04 3.89 -0.63
N GLY A 99 7.65 4.62 -1.57
CA GLY A 99 7.44 6.07 -1.72
C GLY A 99 5.99 6.42 -2.06
N ASP A 100 5.37 5.64 -2.96
CA ASP A 100 3.97 5.83 -3.35
C ASP A 100 3.02 5.59 -2.15
N VAL A 101 3.28 4.58 -1.31
CA VAL A 101 2.51 4.31 -0.07
C VAL A 101 2.65 5.45 0.93
N LEU A 102 3.87 5.94 1.15
CA LEU A 102 4.10 7.06 2.06
C LEU A 102 3.38 8.32 1.56
N THR A 103 3.45 8.59 0.26
CA THR A 103 2.73 9.71 -0.37
C THR A 103 1.22 9.57 -0.19
N ALA A 104 0.66 8.35 -0.37
CA ALA A 104 -0.76 8.09 -0.14
C ALA A 104 -1.16 8.36 1.32
N ALA A 105 -0.36 7.93 2.29
CA ALA A 105 -0.62 8.14 3.70
C ALA A 105 -0.56 9.63 4.08
N LEU A 106 0.39 10.39 3.54
CA LEU A 106 0.50 11.83 3.76
C LEU A 106 -0.68 12.60 3.11
N LEU A 107 -1.07 12.25 1.89
CA LEU A 107 -2.24 12.83 1.24
C LEU A 107 -3.52 12.51 2.02
N TRP A 108 -3.67 11.27 2.51
CA TRP A 108 -4.78 10.91 3.38
C TRP A 108 -4.86 11.83 4.61
N LEU A 109 -3.71 12.07 5.29
CA LEU A 109 -3.64 12.97 6.44
C LEU A 109 -4.10 14.39 6.07
N VAL A 110 -3.60 14.94 4.96
CA VAL A 110 -3.96 16.29 4.49
C VAL A 110 -5.47 16.38 4.19
N PHE A 111 -6.03 15.37 3.50
CA PHE A 111 -7.46 15.33 3.19
C PHE A 111 -8.32 15.22 4.46
N VAL A 112 -7.93 14.40 5.43
CA VAL A 112 -8.65 14.28 6.70
C VAL A 112 -8.62 15.60 7.48
N ILE A 113 -7.46 16.23 7.61
CA ILE A 113 -7.35 17.55 8.26
C ILE A 113 -8.19 18.59 7.52
N GLY A 114 -8.09 18.65 6.20
CA GLY A 114 -8.87 19.56 5.37
C GLY A 114 -10.38 19.35 5.54
N TRP A 115 -10.84 18.10 5.54
CA TRP A 115 -12.25 17.77 5.75
C TRP A 115 -12.77 18.26 7.11
N TYR A 116 -12.05 17.97 8.19
CA TYR A 116 -12.46 18.39 9.52
C TYR A 116 -12.43 19.90 9.67
N PHE A 117 -11.40 20.57 9.13
CA PHE A 117 -11.26 22.02 9.22
C PHE A 117 -12.28 22.78 8.35
N LEU A 118 -12.46 22.39 7.08
CA LEU A 118 -13.27 23.12 6.11
C LEU A 118 -14.75 22.76 6.19
N VAL A 119 -15.07 21.46 6.33
CA VAL A 119 -16.44 20.96 6.25
C VAL A 119 -17.09 20.86 7.63
N ARG A 120 -16.41 20.18 8.56
CA ARG A 120 -16.93 19.99 9.92
C ARG A 120 -16.77 21.24 10.80
N ARG A 121 -15.86 22.15 10.44
CA ARG A 121 -15.52 23.35 11.23
C ARG A 121 -15.20 23.02 12.69
N GLN A 122 -14.68 21.85 12.94
CA GLN A 122 -14.30 21.33 14.25
C GLN A 122 -12.88 20.80 14.18
N LEU A 123 -12.14 20.94 15.27
CA LEU A 123 -10.84 20.26 15.38
C LEU A 123 -11.10 18.76 15.56
N PHE A 124 -10.22 17.96 14.98
CA PHE A 124 -10.26 16.51 15.16
C PHE A 124 -10.08 16.17 16.66
N TYR A 125 -10.75 15.12 17.14
CA TYR A 125 -10.80 14.72 18.55
C TYR A 125 -9.44 14.62 19.24
N SER A 126 -8.38 14.22 18.51
CA SER A 126 -7.02 14.14 19.02
C SER A 126 -6.01 14.25 17.88
N ARG A 127 -5.12 15.24 17.95
CA ARG A 127 -4.04 15.43 16.97
C ARG A 127 -3.08 14.26 16.99
N ILE A 128 -2.80 13.72 18.16
CA ILE A 128 -1.95 12.54 18.38
C ILE A 128 -2.56 11.34 17.67
N LEU A 129 -3.87 11.13 17.75
CA LEU A 129 -4.55 10.03 17.06
C LEU A 129 -4.35 10.08 15.53
N LEU A 130 -4.39 11.27 14.93
CA LEU A 130 -4.14 11.42 13.49
C LEU A 130 -2.71 11.08 13.10
N ILE A 131 -1.74 11.54 13.90
CA ILE A 131 -0.32 11.26 13.65
C ILE A 131 -0.05 9.75 13.77
N HIS A 132 -0.50 9.13 14.87
CA HIS A 132 -0.35 7.68 15.06
C HIS A 132 -1.02 6.89 13.94
N SER A 133 -2.27 7.26 13.58
CA SER A 133 -2.99 6.62 12.49
C SER A 133 -2.25 6.71 11.16
N THR A 134 -1.66 7.86 10.84
CA THR A 134 -0.89 8.05 9.60
C THR A 134 0.35 7.16 9.56
N VAL A 135 1.11 7.13 10.66
CA VAL A 135 2.30 6.27 10.78
C VAL A 135 1.92 4.79 10.68
N PHE A 136 0.86 4.38 11.36
CA PHE A 136 0.40 2.99 11.29
C PHE A 136 -0.17 2.61 9.93
N ILE A 137 -0.90 3.50 9.25
CA ILE A 137 -1.35 3.27 7.87
C ILE A 137 -0.15 3.01 6.97
N ALA A 138 0.84 3.90 6.98
CA ALA A 138 2.05 3.72 6.20
C ALA A 138 2.74 2.39 6.52
N PHE A 139 2.92 2.09 7.81
CA PHE A 139 3.60 0.88 8.28
C PHE A 139 2.85 -0.40 7.88
N PHE A 140 1.56 -0.51 8.19
CA PHE A 140 0.79 -1.73 7.92
C PHE A 140 0.59 -1.97 6.42
N VAL A 141 0.35 -0.92 5.63
CA VAL A 141 0.23 -1.06 4.17
C VAL A 141 1.58 -1.47 3.56
N MET A 142 2.70 -0.89 4.00
CA MET A 142 4.04 -1.33 3.56
C MET A 142 4.31 -2.79 3.93
N LEU A 143 3.97 -3.18 5.16
CA LEU A 143 4.16 -4.56 5.64
C LEU A 143 3.35 -5.56 4.81
N VAL A 144 2.07 -5.28 4.56
CA VAL A 144 1.20 -6.14 3.74
C VAL A 144 1.73 -6.23 2.31
N ARG A 145 2.12 -5.12 1.70
CA ARG A 145 2.68 -5.11 0.34
C ARG A 145 3.99 -5.86 0.24
N THR A 146 4.87 -5.70 1.23
CA THR A 146 6.11 -6.46 1.30
C THR A 146 5.82 -7.95 1.42
N ALA A 147 4.85 -8.35 2.26
CA ALA A 147 4.44 -9.74 2.40
C ALA A 147 3.88 -10.32 1.08
N VAL A 148 3.06 -9.55 0.34
CA VAL A 148 2.56 -9.96 -0.98
C VAL A 148 3.70 -10.14 -1.98
N VAL A 149 4.68 -9.22 -2.01
CA VAL A 149 5.87 -9.34 -2.88
C VAL A 149 6.71 -10.57 -2.52
N LEU A 150 6.93 -10.83 -1.24
CA LEU A 150 7.66 -12.02 -0.79
C LEU A 150 6.91 -13.30 -1.16
N LEU A 151 5.59 -13.32 -1.00
CA LEU A 151 4.75 -14.44 -1.40
C LEU A 151 4.84 -14.68 -2.92
N GLN A 152 4.75 -13.61 -3.72
CA GLN A 152 4.91 -13.70 -5.18
C GLN A 152 6.28 -14.29 -5.56
N ARG A 153 7.35 -13.84 -4.92
CA ARG A 153 8.70 -14.38 -5.14
C ARG A 153 8.77 -15.86 -4.76
N ALA A 154 8.21 -16.24 -3.62
CA ALA A 154 8.16 -17.64 -3.20
C ALA A 154 7.39 -18.52 -4.21
N MET A 155 6.24 -18.04 -4.71
CA MET A 155 5.47 -18.75 -5.74
C MET A 155 6.27 -18.92 -7.04
N MET A 156 7.00 -17.89 -7.47
CA MET A 156 7.87 -17.97 -8.67
C MET A 156 8.99 -18.99 -8.51
N LEU A 157 9.60 -19.08 -7.33
CA LEU A 157 10.62 -20.11 -7.03
C LEU A 157 10.07 -21.54 -7.15
N HIS A 158 8.76 -21.72 -6.96
CA HIS A 158 8.09 -23.01 -7.17
C HIS A 158 7.49 -23.18 -8.57
N GLY A 159 7.90 -22.34 -9.53
CA GLY A 159 7.45 -22.40 -10.93
C GLY A 159 6.03 -21.91 -11.20
N VAL A 160 5.35 -21.34 -10.19
CA VAL A 160 3.99 -20.82 -10.34
C VAL A 160 4.05 -19.36 -10.81
N GLY A 161 3.43 -19.06 -11.96
CA GLY A 161 3.38 -17.68 -12.48
C GLY A 161 4.59 -17.26 -13.32
N VAL A 162 5.51 -18.16 -13.61
CA VAL A 162 6.71 -17.88 -14.42
C VAL A 162 6.34 -17.64 -15.88
N HIS A 163 6.91 -16.61 -16.50
CA HIS A 163 6.83 -16.36 -17.93
C HIS A 163 7.95 -17.13 -18.63
N GLN A 164 7.58 -18.04 -19.52
CA GLN A 164 8.57 -18.66 -20.40
C GLN A 164 8.88 -17.70 -21.53
N VAL A 165 10.13 -17.28 -21.64
CA VAL A 165 10.61 -16.42 -22.72
C VAL A 165 11.42 -17.30 -23.68
N VAL A 166 10.96 -17.35 -24.93
CA VAL A 166 11.72 -18.00 -26.00
C VAL A 166 12.45 -16.91 -26.77
N SER A 167 13.79 -16.92 -26.71
CA SER A 167 14.62 -16.02 -27.49
C SER A 167 14.88 -16.64 -28.85
N VAL A 168 14.43 -15.98 -29.91
CA VAL A 168 14.68 -16.39 -31.30
C VAL A 168 15.54 -15.32 -31.95
N GLY A 169 16.77 -15.64 -32.30
CA GLY A 169 17.67 -14.69 -32.94
C GLY A 169 19.05 -15.26 -33.25
N THR A 170 19.89 -14.47 -33.93
CA THR A 170 21.28 -14.79 -34.16
C THR A 170 22.06 -14.76 -32.83
N GLN A 171 23.02 -15.67 -32.69
CA GLN A 171 23.74 -15.95 -31.45
C GLN A 171 24.17 -14.73 -30.61
N PRO A 172 24.78 -13.65 -31.15
CA PRO A 172 25.22 -12.53 -30.33
C PRO A 172 24.08 -11.73 -29.72
N ILE A 173 22.96 -11.56 -30.44
CA ILE A 173 21.80 -10.81 -29.94
C ILE A 173 21.03 -11.63 -28.89
N ALA A 174 20.90 -12.94 -29.10
CA ALA A 174 20.23 -13.83 -28.16
C ALA A 174 21.02 -13.93 -26.83
N GLN A 175 22.35 -13.99 -26.89
CA GLN A 175 23.21 -13.97 -25.68
C GLN A 175 23.08 -12.65 -24.91
N THR A 176 23.15 -11.50 -25.59
CA THR A 176 23.00 -10.19 -24.92
C THR A 176 21.61 -10.06 -24.27
N ALA A 177 20.55 -10.54 -24.94
CA ALA A 177 19.19 -10.53 -24.36
C ALA A 177 19.10 -11.46 -23.14
N HIS A 178 19.68 -12.65 -23.20
CA HIS A 178 19.74 -13.59 -22.09
C HIS A 178 20.49 -12.98 -20.88
N ASP A 179 21.69 -12.44 -21.11
CA ASP A 179 22.51 -11.83 -20.06
C ASP A 179 21.79 -10.63 -19.41
N THR A 180 21.06 -9.84 -20.19
CA THR A 180 20.26 -8.73 -19.68
C THR A 180 19.12 -9.24 -18.81
N LEU A 181 18.42 -10.30 -19.21
CA LEU A 181 17.31 -10.88 -18.45
C LEU A 181 17.78 -11.55 -17.16
N VAL A 182 18.90 -12.28 -17.19
CA VAL A 182 19.46 -12.99 -16.02
C VAL A 182 20.02 -12.00 -14.99
N HIS A 183 20.69 -10.92 -15.43
CA HIS A 183 21.30 -9.95 -14.53
C HIS A 183 20.30 -8.94 -13.96
N ASP A 184 19.20 -8.67 -14.66
CA ASP A 184 18.19 -7.71 -14.17
C ASP A 184 17.16 -8.41 -13.26
N ARG A 185 17.41 -8.34 -11.95
CA ARG A 185 16.54 -8.89 -10.90
C ARG A 185 15.08 -8.41 -10.95
N ARG A 186 14.79 -7.38 -11.77
CA ARG A 186 13.42 -6.85 -11.94
C ARG A 186 12.52 -7.81 -12.69
N TYR A 187 13.08 -8.67 -13.53
CA TYR A 187 12.31 -9.60 -14.36
C TYR A 187 12.09 -10.97 -13.71
N ALA A 188 12.65 -11.22 -12.52
CA ALA A 188 12.55 -12.50 -11.81
C ALA A 188 12.78 -13.71 -12.74
N TYR A 189 13.80 -13.61 -13.59
CA TYR A 189 14.20 -14.70 -14.49
C TYR A 189 14.81 -15.82 -13.65
N LEU A 190 14.33 -17.04 -13.87
CA LEU A 190 14.88 -18.28 -13.31
C LEU A 190 15.47 -19.06 -14.48
N ASP A 191 16.75 -19.31 -14.41
CA ASP A 191 17.48 -20.14 -15.37
C ASP A 191 17.21 -21.62 -15.11
#